data_0ea854d06c0eba1a4d677d116953555a
#
_entry.id   0ea854d06c0eba1a4d677d116953555a
#
_cell.length_a   1.000
_cell.length_b   1.000
_cell.length_c   1.000
_cell.angle_alpha   90.00
_cell.angle_beta   90.00
_cell.angle_gamma   90.00
#
_symmetry.space_group_name_H-M   'P 1'
#
loop_
_entity.id
_entity.type
_entity.pdbx_description
1 polymer ?
#
loop_
_entity_poly.entity_id
_entity_poly.type
_entity_poly.pdbx_seq_one_letter_code
_entity_poly.pdbx_strand_id
1 'polypeptide(L)'
;PGMNAAFVNLGEGRNAFLYLDDAKNVEVKPNGEVIVQVVKVARKGKGPRVTAKISLPGRYVVLIPGSREVGVSRRIYDADEKERLKDLARQLAPSDFGVIVRTAASGVDEEALREEIEELVELWTEITNLATKMPTPSLLYRDAGLLGRVLRDELDGNVSQIVVDDPKEYEQISDYVSRYAHDQGRPTVELYTRNVPIFEYYGIEKEISAALERKLWLPSGGFLVIDQTEAMTVIDVNTGKYVGTSDLRHTIIDTNVEAAREIAKQLRLRAIGGIVIVDFIDMDYAEDKQRLLDYLGDLFKGD
;
A
#
# COMPACT_ATOMS: atom_id res chain seq x y z
N PRO A 1 -28.64 19.60 -9.55
CA PRO A 1 -28.29 20.35 -8.38
C PRO A 1 -28.62 19.58 -7.11
N GLY A 2 -27.87 18.54 -6.77
CA GLY A 2 -28.07 17.73 -5.57
C GLY A 2 -26.83 16.92 -5.19
N MET A 3 -25.93 16.67 -6.13
CA MET A 3 -24.62 16.05 -5.87
C MET A 3 -23.54 17.06 -6.21
N ASN A 4 -22.65 17.36 -5.24
CA ASN A 4 -21.50 18.25 -5.44
C ASN A 4 -20.44 17.55 -6.32
N ALA A 5 -20.80 17.26 -7.60
CA ALA A 5 -20.00 16.43 -8.49
C ALA A 5 -20.22 16.76 -9.97
N ALA A 6 -19.21 16.44 -10.79
CA ALA A 6 -19.23 16.52 -12.24
C ALA A 6 -18.99 15.15 -12.87
N PHE A 7 -19.47 14.97 -14.11
CA PHE A 7 -19.15 13.81 -14.92
C PHE A 7 -18.11 14.19 -15.97
N VAL A 8 -17.01 13.44 -16.02
CA VAL A 8 -15.86 13.70 -16.91
C VAL A 8 -15.79 12.60 -17.96
N ASN A 9 -15.74 12.99 -19.22
CA ASN A 9 -15.53 12.07 -20.33
C ASN A 9 -14.03 11.73 -20.43
N LEU A 10 -13.69 10.45 -20.28
CA LEU A 10 -12.32 9.95 -20.43
C LEU A 10 -12.06 9.30 -21.81
N GLY A 11 -13.04 9.32 -22.72
CA GLY A 11 -12.95 8.59 -23.99
C GLY A 11 -13.26 7.09 -23.88
N GLU A 12 -13.59 6.60 -22.70
CA GLU A 12 -13.91 5.20 -22.42
C GLU A 12 -15.38 5.07 -21.97
N GLY A 13 -16.12 4.17 -22.57
CA GLY A 13 -17.53 3.76 -22.38
C GLY A 13 -18.44 4.51 -21.39
N ARG A 14 -17.99 4.79 -20.16
CA ARG A 14 -18.76 5.52 -19.14
C ARG A 14 -17.98 6.71 -18.60
N ASN A 15 -18.68 7.82 -18.42
CA ASN A 15 -18.11 9.01 -17.80
C ASN A 15 -17.62 8.72 -16.38
N ALA A 16 -16.48 9.32 -16.04
CA ALA A 16 -15.92 9.28 -14.70
C ALA A 16 -16.63 10.25 -13.77
N PHE A 17 -16.61 9.95 -12.48
CA PHE A 17 -17.20 10.74 -11.43
C PHE A 17 -16.13 11.58 -10.72
N LEU A 18 -16.28 12.90 -10.74
CA LEU A 18 -15.41 13.88 -10.10
C LEU A 18 -16.18 14.61 -9.00
N TYR A 19 -15.79 14.48 -7.74
CA TYR A 19 -16.30 15.35 -6.69
C TYR A 19 -15.74 16.77 -6.84
N LEU A 20 -16.57 17.80 -6.72
CA LEU A 20 -16.09 19.19 -6.83
C LEU A 20 -15.16 19.58 -5.67
N ASP A 21 -15.27 18.91 -4.54
CA ASP A 21 -14.29 19.05 -3.44
C ASP A 21 -12.88 18.55 -3.79
N ASP A 22 -12.79 17.63 -4.74
CA ASP A 22 -11.53 17.12 -5.30
C ASP A 22 -11.01 18.00 -6.47
N ALA A 23 -11.70 19.12 -6.79
CA ALA A 23 -11.36 20.03 -7.88
C ALA A 23 -11.31 21.50 -7.44
N LYS A 24 -11.12 21.78 -6.15
CA LYS A 24 -11.17 23.15 -5.61
C LYS A 24 -10.16 24.13 -6.22
N ASN A 25 -9.03 23.60 -6.70
CA ASN A 25 -7.96 24.41 -7.28
C ASN A 25 -8.05 24.52 -8.82
N VAL A 26 -9.11 23.94 -9.43
CA VAL A 26 -9.31 23.92 -10.87
C VAL A 26 -10.72 24.37 -11.19
N GLU A 27 -10.88 25.25 -12.17
CA GLU A 27 -12.20 25.69 -12.63
C GLU A 27 -12.85 24.61 -13.48
N VAL A 28 -13.89 23.96 -12.97
CA VAL A 28 -14.66 22.95 -13.69
C VAL A 28 -15.85 23.60 -14.35
N LYS A 29 -15.82 23.73 -15.68
CA LYS A 29 -16.91 24.30 -16.51
C LYS A 29 -17.59 23.21 -17.32
N PRO A 30 -18.90 23.36 -17.64
CA PRO A 30 -19.57 22.52 -18.64
C PRO A 30 -18.84 22.62 -19.99
N ASN A 31 -18.52 21.48 -20.58
CA ASN A 31 -17.74 21.34 -21.82
C ASN A 31 -16.32 21.92 -21.74
N GLY A 32 -15.80 22.19 -20.55
CA GLY A 32 -14.42 22.56 -20.33
C GLY A 32 -13.51 21.34 -20.25
N GLU A 33 -12.20 21.58 -20.36
CA GLU A 33 -11.16 20.56 -20.25
C GLU A 33 -10.47 20.64 -18.88
N VAL A 34 -10.15 19.49 -18.33
CA VAL A 34 -9.49 19.38 -17.04
C VAL A 34 -8.58 18.16 -17.00
N ILE A 35 -7.38 18.32 -16.43
CA ILE A 35 -6.50 17.18 -16.12
C ILE A 35 -7.05 16.49 -14.88
N VAL A 36 -7.27 15.18 -14.99
CA VAL A 36 -7.75 14.35 -13.88
C VAL A 36 -6.91 13.09 -13.73
N GLN A 37 -6.82 12.63 -12.49
CA GLN A 37 -6.18 11.37 -12.13
C GLN A 37 -7.24 10.35 -11.74
N VAL A 38 -7.12 9.12 -12.26
CA VAL A 38 -8.02 8.01 -11.91
C VAL A 38 -7.67 7.51 -10.51
N VAL A 39 -8.62 7.62 -9.59
CA VAL A 39 -8.50 7.14 -8.20
C VAL A 39 -9.05 5.72 -8.05
N LYS A 40 -10.14 5.43 -8.76
CA LYS A 40 -10.76 4.09 -8.77
C LYS A 40 -11.17 3.76 -10.19
N VAL A 41 -10.80 2.56 -10.63
CA VAL A 41 -11.23 2.03 -11.93
C VAL A 41 -12.73 1.73 -11.94
N ALA A 42 -13.32 1.67 -13.12
CA ALA A 42 -14.72 1.28 -13.30
C ALA A 42 -14.96 -0.11 -12.68
N ARG A 43 -16.09 -0.27 -12.01
CA ARG A 43 -16.55 -1.55 -11.45
C ARG A 43 -17.99 -1.82 -11.94
N LYS A 44 -18.47 -3.08 -11.76
CA LYS A 44 -19.81 -3.51 -12.16
C LYS A 44 -20.86 -2.41 -11.95
N GLY A 45 -21.36 -1.83 -13.05
CA GLY A 45 -22.43 -0.84 -13.04
C GLY A 45 -22.03 0.62 -12.73
N LYS A 46 -20.79 0.92 -12.30
CA LYS A 46 -20.32 2.28 -11.95
C LYS A 46 -19.13 2.69 -12.81
N GLY A 47 -19.12 3.94 -13.29
CA GLY A 47 -17.95 4.55 -13.96
C GLY A 47 -16.75 4.71 -13.02
N PRO A 48 -15.58 5.04 -13.57
CA PRO A 48 -14.39 5.30 -12.76
C PRO A 48 -14.57 6.54 -11.89
N ARG A 49 -13.83 6.63 -10.77
CA ARG A 49 -13.74 7.85 -9.97
C ARG A 49 -12.42 8.55 -10.28
N VAL A 50 -12.47 9.86 -10.44
CA VAL A 50 -11.32 10.71 -10.71
C VAL A 50 -11.21 11.85 -9.70
N THR A 51 -10.02 12.45 -9.64
CA THR A 51 -9.71 13.66 -8.87
C THR A 51 -8.95 14.66 -9.75
N ALA A 52 -9.13 15.95 -9.53
CA ALA A 52 -8.26 16.99 -10.10
C ALA A 52 -7.12 17.38 -9.15
N LYS A 53 -7.07 16.81 -7.95
CA LYS A 53 -5.90 16.89 -7.06
C LYS A 53 -4.88 15.85 -7.50
N ILE A 54 -4.03 16.24 -8.45
CA ILE A 54 -3.02 15.34 -8.99
C ILE A 54 -1.95 15.08 -7.93
N SER A 55 -1.52 13.83 -7.84
CA SER A 55 -0.40 13.40 -7.00
C SER A 55 0.54 12.52 -7.79
N LEU A 56 1.82 12.87 -7.81
CA LEU A 56 2.88 12.14 -8.51
C LEU A 56 3.74 11.44 -7.46
N PRO A 57 3.58 10.12 -7.29
CA PRO A 57 4.32 9.38 -6.29
C PRO A 57 5.71 9.02 -6.77
N GLY A 58 6.74 9.56 -6.12
CA GLY A 58 8.11 9.09 -6.14
C GLY A 58 8.35 8.02 -5.07
N ARG A 59 9.61 7.64 -4.89
CA ARG A 59 10.05 6.72 -3.84
C ARG A 59 10.07 7.41 -2.47
N TYR A 60 10.68 8.58 -2.39
CA TYR A 60 10.90 9.33 -1.15
C TYR A 60 9.82 10.36 -0.89
N VAL A 61 9.24 10.91 -1.95
CA VAL A 61 8.23 11.96 -1.84
C VAL A 61 7.01 11.70 -2.73
N VAL A 62 5.91 12.36 -2.39
CA VAL A 62 4.77 12.54 -3.30
C VAL A 62 4.69 14.02 -3.62
N LEU A 63 4.77 14.36 -4.90
CA LEU A 63 4.63 15.74 -5.39
C LEU A 63 3.16 16.03 -5.72
N ILE A 64 2.66 17.19 -5.27
CA ILE A 64 1.26 17.60 -5.44
C ILE A 64 1.22 18.95 -6.15
N PRO A 65 1.05 18.97 -7.49
CA PRO A 65 0.95 20.22 -8.24
C PRO A 65 -0.22 21.10 -7.77
N GLY A 66 -0.02 22.41 -7.73
CA GLY A 66 -1.05 23.36 -7.30
C GLY A 66 -1.36 23.35 -5.80
N SER A 67 -0.51 22.73 -5.00
CA SER A 67 -0.57 22.75 -3.53
C SER A 67 0.65 23.47 -2.95
N ARG A 68 0.60 23.82 -1.66
CA ARG A 68 1.74 24.33 -0.87
C ARG A 68 1.90 23.56 0.42
N GLU A 69 1.22 22.44 0.54
CA GLU A 69 1.27 21.62 1.74
C GLU A 69 2.57 20.84 1.80
N VAL A 70 3.27 20.93 2.94
CA VAL A 70 4.44 20.10 3.22
C VAL A 70 4.09 19.18 4.39
N GLY A 71 4.17 17.88 4.13
CA GLY A 71 3.86 16.83 5.10
C GLY A 71 4.96 15.79 5.20
N VAL A 72 4.96 15.05 6.29
CA VAL A 72 5.84 13.89 6.51
C VAL A 72 4.99 12.70 6.95
N SER A 73 5.30 11.51 6.46
CA SER A 73 4.61 10.27 6.78
C SER A 73 4.44 10.09 8.29
N ARG A 74 3.24 9.67 8.71
CA ARG A 74 2.95 9.36 10.12
C ARG A 74 3.71 8.13 10.61
N ARG A 75 4.21 7.29 9.71
CA ARG A 75 4.98 6.08 10.00
C ARG A 75 6.45 6.37 10.35
N ILE A 76 6.92 7.61 10.22
CA ILE A 76 8.22 8.04 10.73
C ILE A 76 8.01 8.42 12.19
N TYR A 77 8.47 7.56 13.11
CA TYR A 77 8.24 7.71 14.55
C TYR A 77 9.34 8.51 15.25
N ASP A 78 10.54 8.56 14.69
CA ASP A 78 11.65 9.37 15.19
C ASP A 78 11.31 10.86 15.01
N ALA A 79 11.26 11.60 16.11
CA ALA A 79 10.83 12.99 16.10
C ALA A 79 11.88 13.91 15.46
N ASP A 80 13.16 13.64 15.69
CA ASP A 80 14.28 14.44 15.17
C ASP A 80 14.39 14.24 13.65
N GLU A 81 14.28 13.00 13.19
CA GLU A 81 14.27 12.67 11.77
C GLU A 81 13.04 13.24 11.05
N LYS A 82 11.89 13.21 11.69
CA LYS A 82 10.67 13.82 11.15
C LYS A 82 10.78 15.32 10.97
N GLU A 83 11.38 16.03 11.94
CA GLU A 83 11.62 17.47 11.84
C GLU A 83 12.65 17.78 10.76
N ARG A 84 13.77 17.04 10.71
CA ARG A 84 14.79 17.13 9.66
C ARG A 84 14.19 17.01 8.26
N LEU A 85 13.42 15.96 8.01
CA LEU A 85 12.78 15.72 6.72
C LEU A 85 11.74 16.78 6.36
N LYS A 86 11.02 17.29 7.36
CA LYS A 86 10.05 18.35 7.16
C LYS A 86 10.70 19.68 6.75
N ASP A 87 11.83 19.99 7.36
CA ASP A 87 12.57 21.21 7.03
C ASP A 87 13.23 21.10 5.65
N LEU A 88 13.81 19.95 5.31
CA LEU A 88 14.32 19.69 3.97
C LEU A 88 13.20 19.80 2.93
N ALA A 89 12.05 19.18 3.16
CA ALA A 89 10.92 19.27 2.24
C ALA A 89 10.43 20.70 2.03
N ARG A 90 10.45 21.55 3.10
CA ARG A 90 10.11 23.00 2.98
C ARG A 90 11.11 23.78 2.17
N GLN A 91 12.40 23.44 2.29
CA GLN A 91 13.46 24.11 1.54
C GLN A 91 13.47 23.72 0.07
N LEU A 92 13.21 22.44 -0.22
CA LEU A 92 13.27 21.86 -1.55
C LEU A 92 11.97 22.00 -2.36
N ALA A 93 10.81 22.15 -1.69
CA ALA A 93 9.53 22.26 -2.36
C ALA A 93 9.45 23.54 -3.23
N PRO A 94 9.18 23.41 -4.55
CA PRO A 94 8.95 24.59 -5.38
C PRO A 94 7.65 25.29 -4.98
N SER A 95 7.54 26.60 -5.26
CA SER A 95 6.48 27.50 -4.75
C SER A 95 5.05 27.04 -5.06
N ASP A 96 4.86 26.31 -6.14
CA ASP A 96 3.54 25.87 -6.63
C ASP A 96 3.29 24.37 -6.45
N PHE A 97 4.10 23.71 -5.61
CA PHE A 97 4.00 22.27 -5.34
C PHE A 97 3.94 21.99 -3.85
N GLY A 98 3.05 21.08 -3.48
CA GLY A 98 3.09 20.42 -2.19
C GLY A 98 4.01 19.21 -2.23
N VAL A 99 4.63 18.90 -1.09
CA VAL A 99 5.53 17.74 -0.95
C VAL A 99 5.14 16.95 0.29
N ILE A 100 4.86 15.67 0.12
CA ILE A 100 4.64 14.74 1.23
C ILE A 100 5.79 13.74 1.25
N VAL A 101 6.60 13.81 2.29
CA VAL A 101 7.73 12.89 2.49
C VAL A 101 7.21 11.52 2.92
N ARG A 102 7.67 10.47 2.24
CA ARG A 102 7.29 9.08 2.49
C ARG A 102 8.22 8.43 3.51
N THR A 103 7.82 7.28 4.02
CA THR A 103 8.60 6.51 5.02
C THR A 103 9.97 6.08 4.49
N ALA A 104 10.07 5.77 3.20
CA ALA A 104 11.31 5.40 2.54
C ALA A 104 12.39 6.50 2.53
N ALA A 105 12.02 7.75 2.83
CA ALA A 105 12.96 8.87 2.93
C ALA A 105 13.73 8.92 4.25
N SER A 106 13.41 8.06 5.22
CA SER A 106 14.14 8.04 6.50
C SER A 106 15.60 7.68 6.28
N GLY A 107 16.51 8.53 6.79
CA GLY A 107 17.96 8.38 6.62
C GLY A 107 18.52 8.82 5.25
N VAL A 108 17.67 9.27 4.34
CA VAL A 108 18.08 9.75 3.01
C VAL A 108 18.69 11.14 3.12
N ASP A 109 19.71 11.42 2.32
CA ASP A 109 20.36 12.72 2.26
C ASP A 109 19.53 13.78 1.49
N GLU A 110 19.96 15.03 1.55
CA GLU A 110 19.29 16.13 0.87
C GLU A 110 19.33 16.01 -0.64
N GLU A 111 20.45 15.53 -1.19
CA GLU A 111 20.66 15.46 -2.64
C GLU A 111 19.68 14.49 -3.31
N ALA A 112 19.50 13.30 -2.74
CA ALA A 112 18.56 12.31 -3.27
C ALA A 112 17.10 12.80 -3.20
N LEU A 113 16.73 13.56 -2.17
CA LEU A 113 15.41 14.20 -2.09
C LEU A 113 15.23 15.30 -3.14
N ARG A 114 16.28 16.09 -3.37
CA ARG A 114 16.30 17.15 -4.38
C ARG A 114 16.13 16.59 -5.78
N GLU A 115 16.95 15.62 -6.13
CA GLU A 115 16.92 14.95 -7.44
C GLU A 115 15.51 14.39 -7.73
N GLU A 116 14.91 13.67 -6.79
CA GLU A 116 13.58 13.12 -7.00
C GLU A 116 12.49 14.19 -7.13
N ILE A 117 12.56 15.28 -6.36
CA ILE A 117 11.63 16.40 -6.50
C ILE A 117 11.76 17.04 -7.88
N GLU A 118 12.98 17.25 -8.37
CA GLU A 118 13.26 17.82 -9.69
C GLU A 118 12.72 16.89 -10.81
N GLU A 119 12.98 15.59 -10.75
CA GLU A 119 12.44 14.59 -11.68
C GLU A 119 10.90 14.63 -11.74
N LEU A 120 10.23 14.71 -10.57
CA LEU A 120 8.77 14.77 -10.51
C LEU A 120 8.20 16.09 -11.04
N VAL A 121 8.91 17.20 -10.88
CA VAL A 121 8.57 18.53 -11.47
C VAL A 121 8.71 18.49 -13.00
N GLU A 122 9.78 17.88 -13.51
CA GLU A 122 9.95 17.67 -14.94
C GLU A 122 8.83 16.80 -15.52
N LEU A 123 8.50 15.69 -14.87
CA LEU A 123 7.38 14.82 -15.24
C LEU A 123 6.06 15.60 -15.31
N TRP A 124 5.78 16.44 -14.30
CA TRP A 124 4.57 17.28 -14.32
C TRP A 124 4.57 18.25 -15.49
N THR A 125 5.71 18.85 -15.77
CA THR A 125 5.88 19.76 -16.90
C THR A 125 5.65 19.06 -18.25
N GLU A 126 6.13 17.83 -18.40
CA GLU A 126 5.84 17.00 -19.58
C GLU A 126 4.34 16.70 -19.72
N ILE A 127 3.67 16.28 -18.62
CA ILE A 127 2.23 16.00 -18.60
C ILE A 127 1.42 17.23 -19.04
N THR A 128 1.74 18.41 -18.50
CA THR A 128 1.04 19.65 -18.83
C THR A 128 1.30 20.08 -20.27
N ASN A 129 2.53 19.91 -20.78
CA ASN A 129 2.87 20.17 -22.17
C ASN A 129 2.14 19.22 -23.14
N LEU A 130 1.97 17.96 -22.77
CA LEU A 130 1.18 16.99 -23.55
C LEU A 130 -0.30 17.39 -23.55
N ALA A 131 -0.85 17.83 -22.42
CA ALA A 131 -2.23 18.26 -22.32
C ALA A 131 -2.57 19.42 -23.30
N THR A 132 -1.61 20.29 -23.59
CA THR A 132 -1.82 21.39 -24.56
C THR A 132 -1.74 20.94 -26.02
N LYS A 133 -1.18 19.77 -26.30
CA LYS A 133 -0.93 19.28 -27.67
C LYS A 133 -1.85 18.14 -28.10
N MET A 134 -2.36 17.40 -27.15
CA MET A 134 -3.18 16.22 -27.39
C MET A 134 -4.67 16.59 -27.50
N PRO A 135 -5.45 15.92 -28.37
CA PRO A 135 -6.90 16.10 -28.40
C PRO A 135 -7.55 15.59 -27.12
N THR A 136 -8.60 16.25 -26.65
CA THR A 136 -9.36 15.83 -25.48
C THR A 136 -10.54 14.94 -25.88
N PRO A 137 -10.76 13.79 -25.25
CA PRO A 137 -9.99 13.21 -24.15
C PRO A 137 -8.77 12.40 -24.59
N SER A 138 -7.66 12.45 -23.85
CA SER A 138 -6.44 11.67 -24.11
C SER A 138 -5.80 11.21 -22.79
N LEU A 139 -5.11 10.06 -22.84
CA LEU A 139 -4.25 9.59 -21.76
C LEU A 139 -2.92 10.36 -21.84
N LEU A 140 -2.63 11.17 -20.83
CA LEU A 140 -1.42 12.00 -20.75
C LEU A 140 -0.25 11.27 -20.10
N TYR A 141 -0.53 10.48 -19.07
CA TYR A 141 0.47 9.74 -18.31
C TYR A 141 -0.12 8.46 -17.75
N ARG A 142 0.69 7.42 -17.72
CA ARG A 142 0.38 6.16 -17.01
C ARG A 142 1.49 5.90 -16.03
N ASP A 143 1.14 5.82 -14.73
CA ASP A 143 2.09 5.44 -13.68
C ASP A 143 2.75 4.09 -14.00
N ALA A 144 3.93 3.88 -13.43
CA ALA A 144 4.69 2.66 -13.58
C ALA A 144 3.80 1.42 -13.42
N GLY A 145 4.04 0.39 -14.23
CA GLY A 145 3.34 -0.90 -14.13
C GLY A 145 3.46 -1.52 -12.74
N LEU A 146 2.91 -2.72 -12.58
CA LEU A 146 2.94 -3.41 -11.28
C LEU A 146 4.37 -3.50 -10.71
N LEU A 147 5.33 -3.87 -11.53
CA LEU A 147 6.75 -3.98 -11.14
C LEU A 147 7.29 -2.65 -10.60
N GLY A 148 7.15 -1.55 -11.34
CA GLY A 148 7.66 -0.24 -10.91
C GLY A 148 7.03 0.24 -9.61
N ARG A 149 5.73 -0.04 -9.40
CA ARG A 149 5.06 0.27 -8.12
C ARG A 149 5.59 -0.59 -6.98
N VAL A 150 5.77 -1.88 -7.18
CA VAL A 150 6.33 -2.78 -6.16
C VAL A 150 7.74 -2.33 -5.77
N LEU A 151 8.60 -2.03 -6.73
CA LEU A 151 9.96 -1.55 -6.45
C LEU A 151 9.94 -0.21 -5.69
N ARG A 152 9.09 0.72 -6.10
CA ARG A 152 8.95 2.02 -5.44
C ARG A 152 8.42 1.91 -4.01
N ASP A 153 7.44 1.04 -3.79
CA ASP A 153 6.67 1.02 -2.55
C ASP A 153 7.17 -0.02 -1.53
N GLU A 154 7.74 -1.13 -1.98
CA GLU A 154 8.14 -2.27 -1.13
C GLU A 154 9.66 -2.43 -0.97
N LEU A 155 10.47 -1.72 -1.77
CA LEU A 155 11.92 -1.80 -1.66
C LEU A 155 12.41 -0.97 -0.46
N ASP A 156 12.18 -1.49 0.73
CA ASP A 156 12.68 -0.92 1.98
C ASP A 156 13.94 -1.65 2.47
N GLY A 157 14.53 -1.19 3.59
CA GLY A 157 15.73 -1.77 4.17
C GLY A 157 15.59 -3.22 4.68
N ASN A 158 14.38 -3.79 4.63
CA ASN A 158 14.11 -5.17 5.03
C ASN A 158 14.22 -6.17 3.87
N VAL A 159 14.28 -5.65 2.63
CA VAL A 159 14.44 -6.50 1.44
C VAL A 159 15.92 -6.81 1.23
N SER A 160 16.31 -8.07 1.41
CA SER A 160 17.71 -8.52 1.21
C SER A 160 17.96 -9.09 -0.18
N GLN A 161 16.93 -9.63 -0.84
CA GLN A 161 17.05 -10.27 -2.15
C GLN A 161 15.79 -10.09 -2.99
N ILE A 162 15.98 -9.89 -4.29
CA ILE A 162 14.93 -9.87 -5.32
C ILE A 162 15.27 -10.98 -6.31
N VAL A 163 14.35 -11.92 -6.50
CA VAL A 163 14.52 -13.04 -7.43
C VAL A 163 13.54 -12.92 -8.57
N VAL A 164 14.02 -13.00 -9.80
CA VAL A 164 13.25 -12.69 -11.01
C VAL A 164 13.44 -13.80 -12.04
N ASP A 165 12.38 -14.26 -12.67
CA ASP A 165 12.40 -15.33 -13.70
C ASP A 165 12.29 -14.83 -15.14
N ASP A 166 12.11 -13.52 -15.34
CA ASP A 166 12.15 -12.88 -16.67
C ASP A 166 13.45 -12.07 -16.85
N PRO A 167 14.25 -12.34 -17.89
CA PRO A 167 15.52 -11.64 -18.13
C PRO A 167 15.37 -10.12 -18.35
N LYS A 168 14.28 -9.68 -18.98
CA LYS A 168 14.06 -8.23 -19.25
C LYS A 168 13.69 -7.50 -17.95
N GLU A 169 12.84 -8.10 -17.15
CA GLU A 169 12.49 -7.56 -15.83
C GLU A 169 13.72 -7.55 -14.91
N TYR A 170 14.58 -8.58 -14.99
CA TYR A 170 15.84 -8.61 -14.25
C TYR A 170 16.73 -7.40 -14.58
N GLU A 171 16.89 -7.04 -15.84
CA GLU A 171 17.68 -5.87 -16.26
C GLU A 171 17.07 -4.58 -15.68
N GLN A 172 15.76 -4.39 -15.83
CA GLN A 172 15.05 -3.21 -15.31
C GLN A 172 15.16 -3.08 -13.77
N ILE A 173 14.99 -4.19 -13.06
CA ILE A 173 15.11 -4.22 -11.59
C ILE A 173 16.54 -3.92 -11.17
N SER A 174 17.53 -4.50 -11.85
CA SER A 174 18.95 -4.28 -11.57
C SER A 174 19.32 -2.82 -11.74
N ASP A 175 18.86 -2.20 -12.82
CA ASP A 175 19.05 -0.77 -13.08
C ASP A 175 18.37 0.09 -11.99
N TYR A 176 17.13 -0.23 -11.63
CA TYR A 176 16.41 0.47 -10.57
C TYR A 176 17.14 0.38 -9.23
N VAL A 177 17.50 -0.83 -8.80
CA VAL A 177 18.23 -1.07 -7.54
C VAL A 177 19.58 -0.36 -7.55
N SER A 178 20.26 -0.25 -8.72
CA SER A 178 21.53 0.45 -8.82
C SER A 178 21.42 1.97 -8.63
N ARG A 179 20.31 2.56 -9.01
CA ARG A 179 20.05 4.01 -8.87
C ARG A 179 19.59 4.41 -7.47
N TYR A 180 18.70 3.61 -6.87
CA TYR A 180 17.95 4.02 -5.69
C TYR A 180 18.33 3.29 -4.39
N ALA A 181 19.17 2.27 -4.44
CA ALA A 181 19.63 1.60 -3.21
C ALA A 181 20.97 2.17 -2.77
N HIS A 182 20.97 2.86 -1.64
CA HIS A 182 22.20 3.27 -0.97
C HIS A 182 23.00 2.04 -0.51
N ASP A 183 24.32 2.16 -0.41
CA ASP A 183 25.26 1.05 -0.13
C ASP A 183 24.96 0.24 1.15
N GLN A 184 24.26 0.82 2.12
CA GLN A 184 23.82 0.11 3.32
C GLN A 184 22.40 -0.46 3.12
N GLY A 185 22.33 -1.77 2.88
CA GLY A 185 21.05 -2.51 2.73
C GLY A 185 20.60 -2.72 1.28
N ARG A 186 21.51 -2.60 0.31
CA ARG A 186 21.20 -2.86 -1.10
C ARG A 186 20.82 -4.34 -1.28
N PRO A 187 19.60 -4.65 -1.77
CA PRO A 187 19.21 -6.02 -2.04
C PRO A 187 20.03 -6.59 -3.21
N THR A 188 20.31 -7.89 -3.17
CA THR A 188 20.85 -8.60 -4.32
C THR A 188 19.73 -8.87 -5.32
N VAL A 189 20.00 -8.71 -6.62
CA VAL A 189 19.07 -9.11 -7.68
C VAL A 189 19.60 -10.38 -8.33
N GLU A 190 18.78 -11.43 -8.37
CA GLU A 190 19.13 -12.75 -8.91
C GLU A 190 18.19 -13.12 -10.05
N LEU A 191 18.78 -13.54 -11.19
CA LEU A 191 18.00 -14.13 -12.27
C LEU A 191 17.74 -15.61 -11.98
N TYR A 192 16.48 -15.96 -11.84
CA TYR A 192 16.05 -17.34 -11.60
C TYR A 192 16.02 -18.14 -12.92
N THR A 193 16.80 -19.20 -12.99
CA THR A 193 16.96 -20.00 -14.22
C THR A 193 16.60 -21.48 -14.05
N ARG A 194 15.91 -21.84 -12.94
CA ARG A 194 15.54 -23.23 -12.67
C ARG A 194 14.31 -23.63 -13.47
N ASN A 195 14.14 -24.96 -13.71
CA ASN A 195 12.99 -25.50 -14.44
C ASN A 195 11.69 -25.59 -13.63
N VAL A 196 11.75 -25.40 -12.31
CA VAL A 196 10.58 -25.37 -11.43
C VAL A 196 10.05 -23.95 -11.37
N PRO A 197 8.73 -23.68 -11.47
CA PRO A 197 8.19 -22.34 -11.32
C PRO A 197 8.64 -21.67 -10.02
N ILE A 198 8.97 -20.37 -10.08
CA ILE A 198 9.56 -19.63 -8.96
C ILE A 198 8.71 -19.70 -7.69
N PHE A 199 7.39 -19.54 -7.78
CA PHE A 199 6.46 -19.60 -6.64
C PHE A 199 6.37 -21.00 -6.04
N GLU A 200 6.46 -22.03 -6.87
CA GLU A 200 6.50 -23.41 -6.39
C GLU A 200 7.80 -23.69 -5.65
N TYR A 201 8.94 -23.25 -6.20
CA TYR A 201 10.26 -23.42 -5.60
C TYR A 201 10.37 -22.80 -4.20
N TYR A 202 9.85 -21.58 -4.04
CA TYR A 202 9.83 -20.88 -2.75
C TYR A 202 8.63 -21.25 -1.87
N GLY A 203 7.77 -22.17 -2.28
CA GLY A 203 6.60 -22.65 -1.52
C GLY A 203 5.44 -21.66 -1.46
N ILE A 204 5.48 -20.58 -2.22
CA ILE A 204 4.46 -19.51 -2.22
C ILE A 204 3.10 -20.01 -2.68
N GLU A 205 3.07 -20.94 -3.68
CA GLU A 205 1.82 -21.56 -4.15
C GLU A 205 1.05 -22.27 -3.04
N LYS A 206 1.76 -22.92 -2.10
CA LYS A 206 1.14 -23.56 -0.94
C LYS A 206 0.55 -22.55 0.02
N GLU A 207 1.24 -21.43 0.25
CA GLU A 207 0.75 -20.36 1.13
C GLU A 207 -0.46 -19.64 0.52
N ILE A 208 -0.45 -19.40 -0.80
CA ILE A 208 -1.61 -18.84 -1.53
C ILE A 208 -2.80 -19.80 -1.39
N SER A 209 -2.59 -21.09 -1.64
CA SER A 209 -3.66 -22.09 -1.51
C SER A 209 -4.22 -22.13 -0.09
N ALA A 210 -3.34 -22.15 0.92
CA ALA A 210 -3.76 -22.10 2.32
C ALA A 210 -4.52 -20.79 2.66
N ALA A 211 -4.11 -19.66 2.09
CA ALA A 211 -4.81 -18.39 2.27
C ALA A 211 -6.19 -18.33 1.61
N LEU A 212 -6.53 -19.25 0.72
CA LEU A 212 -7.86 -19.38 0.12
C LEU A 212 -8.79 -20.33 0.88
N GLU A 213 -8.24 -21.13 1.79
CA GLU A 213 -9.02 -22.08 2.58
C GLU A 213 -9.89 -21.37 3.64
N ARG A 214 -11.11 -21.90 3.85
CA ARG A 214 -11.99 -21.43 4.92
C ARG A 214 -11.44 -21.75 6.30
N LYS A 215 -10.76 -22.90 6.44
CA LYS A 215 -10.20 -23.42 7.69
C LYS A 215 -8.68 -23.41 7.63
N LEU A 216 -8.08 -22.81 8.65
CA LEU A 216 -6.63 -22.73 8.83
C LEU A 216 -6.20 -23.43 10.10
N TRP A 217 -5.22 -24.32 9.99
CA TRP A 217 -4.63 -24.99 11.14
C TRP A 217 -3.53 -24.12 11.76
N LEU A 218 -3.53 -24.04 13.08
CA LEU A 218 -2.47 -23.42 13.86
C LEU A 218 -1.38 -24.45 14.19
N PRO A 219 -0.11 -24.03 14.33
CA PRO A 219 0.99 -24.92 14.72
C PRO A 219 0.74 -25.68 16.01
N SER A 220 0.03 -25.11 16.98
CA SER A 220 -0.39 -25.78 18.23
C SER A 220 -1.42 -26.90 18.02
N GLY A 221 -2.03 -27.04 16.84
CA GLY A 221 -3.10 -28.00 16.58
C GLY A 221 -4.50 -27.45 16.75
N GLY A 222 -4.64 -26.16 17.14
CA GLY A 222 -5.88 -25.41 17.01
C GLY A 222 -6.19 -25.06 15.55
N PHE A 223 -7.28 -24.39 15.30
CA PHE A 223 -7.61 -23.92 13.96
C PHE A 223 -8.53 -22.69 13.99
N LEU A 224 -8.46 -21.92 12.91
CA LEU A 224 -9.33 -20.80 12.62
C LEU A 224 -10.36 -21.20 11.57
N VAL A 225 -11.58 -20.66 11.69
CA VAL A 225 -12.59 -20.70 10.63
C VAL A 225 -12.90 -19.26 10.25
N ILE A 226 -12.69 -18.90 8.97
CA ILE A 226 -12.88 -17.52 8.47
C ILE A 226 -14.06 -17.52 7.50
N ASP A 227 -15.13 -16.82 7.88
CA ASP A 227 -16.34 -16.67 7.10
C ASP A 227 -16.56 -15.21 6.73
N GLN A 228 -16.65 -14.93 5.43
CA GLN A 228 -16.92 -13.61 4.90
C GLN A 228 -18.39 -13.49 4.53
N THR A 229 -19.09 -12.54 5.15
CA THR A 229 -20.49 -12.20 4.87
C THR A 229 -20.58 -10.93 4.02
N GLU A 230 -21.79 -10.48 3.70
CA GLU A 230 -22.00 -9.24 2.94
C GLU A 230 -21.48 -7.98 3.68
N ALA A 231 -21.58 -7.95 5.01
CA ALA A 231 -21.30 -6.76 5.81
C ALA A 231 -20.08 -6.88 6.74
N MET A 232 -19.63 -8.10 7.03
CA MET A 232 -18.55 -8.33 8.00
C MET A 232 -17.84 -9.66 7.75
N THR A 233 -16.66 -9.80 8.32
CA THR A 233 -15.95 -11.08 8.39
C THR A 233 -16.05 -11.61 9.81
N VAL A 234 -16.36 -12.89 9.96
CA VAL A 234 -16.41 -13.58 11.25
C VAL A 234 -15.30 -14.62 11.30
N ILE A 235 -14.57 -14.63 12.39
CA ILE A 235 -13.47 -15.58 12.63
C ILE A 235 -13.71 -16.30 13.94
N ASP A 236 -13.76 -17.63 13.88
CA ASP A 236 -13.93 -18.51 15.03
C ASP A 236 -12.61 -19.22 15.35
N VAL A 237 -12.19 -19.20 16.60
CA VAL A 237 -10.95 -19.80 17.12
C VAL A 237 -11.24 -21.08 17.86
N ASN A 238 -10.65 -22.17 17.44
CA ASN A 238 -10.87 -23.49 18.02
C ASN A 238 -9.55 -24.12 18.53
N THR A 239 -9.57 -24.74 19.70
CA THR A 239 -8.41 -25.49 20.26
C THR A 239 -8.08 -26.77 19.52
N GLY A 240 -9.02 -27.28 18.70
CA GLY A 240 -8.88 -28.59 18.05
C GLY A 240 -8.80 -29.75 19.06
N LYS A 241 -7.83 -30.64 18.85
CA LYS A 241 -7.55 -31.76 19.76
C LYS A 241 -6.42 -31.43 20.76
N TYR A 242 -5.94 -30.20 20.80
CA TYR A 242 -4.88 -29.80 21.69
C TYR A 242 -5.40 -29.71 23.13
N VAL A 243 -5.12 -30.73 23.90
CA VAL A 243 -5.38 -30.78 25.35
C VAL A 243 -3.99 -30.57 25.98
N GLY A 244 -3.69 -29.37 26.41
CA GLY A 244 -2.40 -29.02 27.04
C GLY A 244 -2.05 -29.99 28.16
N THR A 245 -0.75 -30.23 28.34
CA THR A 245 -0.24 -31.29 29.22
C THR A 245 -0.17 -30.86 30.70
N SER A 246 -0.33 -29.60 31.07
CA SER A 246 -0.12 -29.17 32.46
C SER A 246 -1.00 -28.01 32.96
N ASP A 247 -1.50 -27.12 32.15
CA ASP A 247 -2.33 -25.98 32.59
C ASP A 247 -3.27 -25.51 31.46
N LEU A 248 -4.55 -25.72 31.65
CA LEU A 248 -5.61 -25.35 30.70
C LEU A 248 -5.57 -23.82 30.41
N ARG A 249 -5.30 -23.00 31.43
CA ARG A 249 -5.23 -21.55 31.31
C ARG A 249 -4.12 -21.15 30.32
N HIS A 250 -2.90 -21.66 30.48
CA HIS A 250 -1.77 -21.36 29.58
C HIS A 250 -2.07 -21.82 28.16
N THR A 251 -2.67 -22.99 28.00
CA THR A 251 -3.06 -23.51 26.68
C THR A 251 -4.05 -22.58 25.96
N ILE A 252 -5.07 -22.06 26.67
CA ILE A 252 -6.05 -21.14 26.10
C ILE A 252 -5.38 -19.83 25.67
N ILE A 253 -4.54 -19.23 26.54
CA ILE A 253 -3.85 -17.98 26.23
C ILE A 253 -2.92 -18.16 25.02
N ASP A 254 -2.09 -19.21 25.02
CA ASP A 254 -1.14 -19.47 23.95
C ASP A 254 -1.85 -19.69 22.62
N THR A 255 -2.95 -20.44 22.61
CA THR A 255 -3.77 -20.65 21.41
C THR A 255 -4.39 -19.34 20.92
N ASN A 256 -4.93 -18.50 21.81
CA ASN A 256 -5.49 -17.21 21.44
C ASN A 256 -4.43 -16.23 20.89
N VAL A 257 -3.23 -16.21 21.48
CA VAL A 257 -2.10 -15.38 20.99
C VAL A 257 -1.61 -15.86 19.63
N GLU A 258 -1.49 -17.17 19.43
CA GLU A 258 -1.16 -17.76 18.13
C GLU A 258 -2.23 -17.44 17.09
N ALA A 259 -3.51 -17.60 17.46
CA ALA A 259 -4.65 -17.21 16.64
C ALA A 259 -4.61 -15.73 16.23
N ALA A 260 -4.35 -14.83 17.18
CA ALA A 260 -4.25 -13.40 16.92
C ALA A 260 -3.18 -13.06 15.88
N ARG A 261 -2.00 -13.69 15.98
CA ARG A 261 -0.92 -13.52 14.99
C ARG A 261 -1.34 -13.99 13.60
N GLU A 262 -1.94 -15.19 13.52
CA GLU A 262 -2.37 -15.74 12.24
C GLU A 262 -3.54 -14.92 11.65
N ILE A 263 -4.49 -14.45 12.47
CA ILE A 263 -5.57 -13.56 12.06
C ILE A 263 -5.01 -12.30 11.42
N ALA A 264 -4.06 -11.61 12.07
CA ALA A 264 -3.44 -10.40 11.54
C ALA A 264 -2.74 -10.67 10.18
N LYS A 265 -2.05 -11.81 10.04
CA LYS A 265 -1.46 -12.26 8.77
C LYS A 265 -2.54 -12.48 7.71
N GLN A 266 -3.62 -13.19 8.04
CA GLN A 266 -4.67 -13.55 7.10
C GLN A 266 -5.51 -12.34 6.66
N LEU A 267 -5.76 -11.38 7.52
CA LEU A 267 -6.45 -10.14 7.14
C LEU A 267 -5.67 -9.38 6.06
N ARG A 268 -4.35 -9.30 6.19
CA ARG A 268 -3.47 -8.69 5.16
C ARG A 268 -3.42 -9.53 3.88
N LEU A 269 -3.15 -10.82 3.96
CA LEU A 269 -3.03 -11.71 2.79
C LEU A 269 -4.31 -11.77 1.95
N ARG A 270 -5.47 -11.80 2.61
CA ARG A 270 -6.79 -11.84 1.97
C ARG A 270 -7.35 -10.47 1.64
N ALA A 271 -6.61 -9.37 1.94
CA ALA A 271 -7.08 -7.99 1.81
C ALA A 271 -8.47 -7.76 2.44
N ILE A 272 -8.70 -8.34 3.62
CA ILE A 272 -9.96 -8.21 4.36
C ILE A 272 -9.98 -6.87 5.07
N GLY A 273 -10.99 -6.05 4.76
CA GLY A 273 -11.25 -4.78 5.42
C GLY A 273 -12.69 -4.68 5.91
N GLY A 274 -12.99 -3.62 6.63
CA GLY A 274 -14.31 -3.38 7.21
C GLY A 274 -14.45 -3.98 8.61
N ILE A 275 -15.65 -4.44 8.96
CA ILE A 275 -15.92 -5.01 10.28
C ILE A 275 -15.44 -6.46 10.35
N VAL A 276 -14.58 -6.75 11.31
CA VAL A 276 -14.11 -8.11 11.62
C VAL A 276 -14.50 -8.44 13.05
N ILE A 277 -15.19 -9.56 13.22
CA ILE A 277 -15.56 -10.09 14.54
C ILE A 277 -14.76 -11.36 14.76
N VAL A 278 -14.06 -11.43 15.88
CA VAL A 278 -13.26 -12.60 16.25
C VAL A 278 -13.83 -13.19 17.53
N ASP A 279 -14.20 -14.47 17.46
CA ASP A 279 -14.63 -15.26 18.62
C ASP A 279 -13.43 -16.05 19.14
N PHE A 280 -12.75 -15.49 20.16
CA PHE A 280 -11.63 -16.14 20.82
C PHE A 280 -12.09 -17.16 21.84
N ILE A 281 -11.24 -18.14 22.14
CA ILE A 281 -11.52 -19.10 23.20
C ILE A 281 -11.72 -18.36 24.53
N ASP A 282 -12.76 -18.70 25.26
CA ASP A 282 -13.12 -18.06 26.53
C ASP A 282 -11.96 -18.03 27.52
N MET A 283 -11.75 -16.84 28.09
CA MET A 283 -10.72 -16.59 29.10
C MET A 283 -11.43 -16.10 30.40
N ASP A 284 -11.18 -16.76 31.52
CA ASP A 284 -11.81 -16.42 32.81
C ASP A 284 -11.17 -15.17 33.43
N TYR A 285 -9.90 -14.88 33.18
CA TYR A 285 -9.13 -13.83 33.85
C TYR A 285 -9.06 -12.56 33.03
N ALA A 286 -9.35 -11.42 33.64
CA ALA A 286 -9.27 -10.11 32.97
C ALA A 286 -7.85 -9.75 32.48
N GLU A 287 -6.82 -10.19 33.20
CA GLU A 287 -5.43 -9.99 32.85
C GLU A 287 -5.08 -10.64 31.50
N ASP A 288 -5.60 -11.85 31.26
CA ASP A 288 -5.36 -12.61 30.03
C ASP A 288 -6.05 -11.94 28.82
N LYS A 289 -7.27 -11.43 29.05
CA LYS A 289 -8.00 -10.63 28.06
C LYS A 289 -7.24 -9.35 27.70
N GLN A 290 -6.73 -8.64 28.70
CA GLN A 290 -5.97 -7.42 28.46
C GLN A 290 -4.66 -7.70 27.71
N ARG A 291 -3.93 -8.75 28.07
CA ARG A 291 -2.72 -9.19 27.36
C ARG A 291 -2.98 -9.49 25.89
N LEU A 292 -4.09 -10.16 25.59
CA LEU A 292 -4.47 -10.44 24.18
C LEU A 292 -4.83 -9.16 23.42
N LEU A 293 -5.55 -8.22 24.05
CA LEU A 293 -5.89 -6.94 23.45
C LEU A 293 -4.65 -6.08 23.16
N ASP A 294 -3.71 -6.01 24.10
CA ASP A 294 -2.45 -5.29 23.93
C ASP A 294 -1.64 -5.89 22.78
N TYR A 295 -1.57 -7.21 22.71
CA TYR A 295 -0.88 -7.92 21.63
C TYR A 295 -1.53 -7.68 20.26
N LEU A 296 -2.87 -7.71 20.17
CA LEU A 296 -3.60 -7.34 18.96
C LEU A 296 -3.29 -5.91 18.55
N GLY A 297 -3.27 -4.97 19.50
CA GLY A 297 -2.89 -3.58 19.25
C GLY A 297 -1.49 -3.45 18.65
N ASP A 298 -0.53 -4.26 19.12
CA ASP A 298 0.82 -4.27 18.58
C ASP A 298 0.90 -4.87 17.16
N LEU A 299 0.14 -5.93 16.87
CA LEU A 299 0.09 -6.57 15.56
C LEU A 299 -0.48 -5.65 14.46
N PHE A 300 -1.35 -4.72 14.83
CA PHE A 300 -1.99 -3.78 13.92
C PHE A 300 -1.36 -2.36 13.96
N LYS A 301 -0.25 -2.17 14.67
CA LYS A 301 0.53 -0.93 14.58
C LYS A 301 1.08 -0.79 13.17
N GLY A 302 0.60 0.23 12.47
CA GLY A 302 1.04 0.54 11.10
C GLY A 302 0.13 0.00 9.98
N ASP A 303 -0.98 -0.66 10.32
CA ASP A 303 -2.04 -0.99 9.36
C ASP A 303 -2.99 0.18 9.14
#